data_a9a03417ae0aa3d1aeb8470d53d7dfcb
#
_entry.id   a9a03417ae0aa3d1aeb8470d53d7dfcb
#
_cell.length_a   1.000
_cell.length_b   1.000
_cell.length_c   1.000
_cell.angle_alpha   90.00
_cell.angle_beta   90.00
_cell.angle_gamma   90.00
#
_symmetry.space_group_name_H-M   'P 1'
#
loop_
_entity.id
_entity.type
_entity.pdbx_description
1 polymer ?
#
loop_
_entity_poly.entity_id
_entity_poly.type
_entity_poly.pdbx_seq_one_letter_code
_entity_poly.pdbx_strand_id
1 'polypeptide(L)'
;MLFRSESAFEKSIQDIKNFAGTGLSILEVSHRGKEFEKVMADTANLVRTLLNVPDDYDVLFLQGGASTQFFQIPLNFLRSKAAYTDTGTWANRALIEAKGYGEVNVVASSKASNYSYIPKDYQVPQDVDYFHCTSNNTIFGTQIKTFPDCGNTPLICDMSSDIFSKPVDVSKFSLIYAGAQKNMGPARSEEHT
;
A
#
# COMPACT_ATOMS: atom_id res chain seq x y z
N MET A 1 -2.71 -13.55 12.14
CA MET A 1 -2.93 -13.13 13.54
C MET A 1 -3.22 -11.64 13.49
N LEU A 2 -4.43 -11.25 13.87
CA LEU A 2 -4.79 -9.84 13.92
C LEU A 2 -4.10 -9.24 15.16
N PHE A 3 -3.19 -8.31 14.94
CA PHE A 3 -2.56 -7.60 16.04
C PHE A 3 -3.55 -6.58 16.60
N ARG A 4 -4.00 -6.79 17.82
CA ARG A 4 -4.89 -5.85 18.51
C ARG A 4 -4.05 -4.98 19.44
N SER A 5 -3.97 -3.70 19.14
CA SER A 5 -3.49 -2.72 20.11
C SER A 5 -4.62 -2.40 21.09
N GLU A 6 -4.46 -2.78 22.35
CA GLU A 6 -5.47 -2.53 23.39
C GLU A 6 -5.71 -1.02 23.57
N SER A 7 -4.62 -0.23 23.57
CA SER A 7 -4.72 1.23 23.68
C SER A 7 -5.48 1.88 22.52
N ALA A 8 -5.28 1.39 21.28
CA ALA A 8 -6.03 1.89 20.13
C ALA A 8 -7.51 1.50 20.21
N PHE A 9 -7.81 0.33 20.72
CA PHE A 9 -9.17 -0.15 20.91
C PHE A 9 -9.92 0.68 21.98
N GLU A 10 -9.29 0.89 23.15
CA GLU A 10 -9.85 1.72 24.19
C GLU A 10 -10.06 3.17 23.73
N LYS A 11 -9.11 3.75 23.01
CA LYS A 11 -9.26 5.07 22.41
C LYS A 11 -10.46 5.13 21.45
N SER A 12 -10.63 4.12 20.61
CA SER A 12 -11.77 4.02 19.68
C SER A 12 -13.12 3.99 20.42
N ILE A 13 -13.20 3.26 21.53
CA ILE A 13 -14.40 3.25 22.39
C ILE A 13 -14.70 4.64 22.95
N GLN A 14 -13.69 5.35 23.41
CA GLN A 14 -13.86 6.70 23.92
C GLN A 14 -14.32 7.66 22.83
N ASP A 15 -13.74 7.57 21.64
CA ASP A 15 -14.10 8.44 20.52
C ASP A 15 -15.51 8.14 19.97
N ILE A 16 -15.99 6.89 20.09
CA ILE A 16 -17.40 6.57 19.80
C ILE A 16 -18.34 7.18 20.83
N LYS A 17 -17.96 7.25 22.11
CA LYS A 17 -18.79 7.80 23.17
C LYS A 17 -18.78 9.33 23.21
N ASN A 18 -17.62 9.93 23.02
CA ASN A 18 -17.42 11.38 23.13
C ASN A 18 -16.13 11.78 22.42
N PHE A 19 -16.22 12.05 21.13
CA PHE A 19 -15.08 12.41 20.30
C PHE A 19 -14.54 13.79 20.66
N ALA A 20 -13.27 13.85 21.03
CA ALA A 20 -12.54 15.08 21.37
C ALA A 20 -13.27 16.00 22.39
N GLY A 21 -14.13 15.46 23.23
CA GLY A 21 -14.88 16.23 24.23
C GLY A 21 -16.06 17.02 23.66
N THR A 22 -16.47 16.79 22.44
CA THR A 22 -17.57 17.52 21.78
C THR A 22 -18.95 17.12 22.26
N GLY A 23 -19.08 16.04 23.03
CA GLY A 23 -20.36 15.41 23.36
C GLY A 23 -21.00 14.59 22.26
N LEU A 24 -20.34 14.49 21.09
CA LEU A 24 -20.77 13.71 19.94
C LEU A 24 -19.86 12.50 19.73
N SER A 25 -20.40 11.46 19.12
CA SER A 25 -19.60 10.34 18.60
C SER A 25 -18.77 10.77 17.40
N ILE A 26 -17.61 10.16 17.20
CA ILE A 26 -16.85 10.32 15.94
C ILE A 26 -17.69 9.95 14.69
N LEU A 27 -18.71 9.09 14.85
CA LEU A 27 -19.63 8.71 13.78
C LEU A 27 -20.63 9.81 13.41
N GLU A 28 -20.80 10.82 14.27
CA GLU A 28 -21.75 11.93 14.10
C GLU A 28 -21.04 13.23 13.70
N VAL A 29 -19.72 13.30 13.87
CA VAL A 29 -18.94 14.51 13.57
C VAL A 29 -18.72 14.63 12.06
N SER A 30 -18.86 15.85 11.55
CA SER A 30 -18.56 16.14 10.15
C SER A 30 -17.08 15.94 9.85
N HIS A 31 -16.77 15.31 8.70
CA HIS A 31 -15.38 15.21 8.20
C HIS A 31 -14.72 16.58 7.91
N ARG A 32 -15.52 17.68 7.88
CA ARG A 32 -15.06 19.07 7.74
C ARG A 32 -14.99 19.78 9.10
N GLY A 33 -15.24 19.08 10.20
CA GLY A 33 -15.08 19.62 11.54
C GLY A 33 -13.61 19.72 11.92
N LYS A 34 -13.22 20.75 12.66
CA LYS A 34 -11.83 21.01 13.07
C LYS A 34 -11.20 19.83 13.83
N GLU A 35 -11.99 19.14 14.62
CA GLU A 35 -11.56 18.00 15.42
C GLU A 35 -11.21 16.82 14.50
N PHE A 36 -12.01 16.59 13.44
CA PHE A 36 -11.74 15.54 12.46
C PHE A 36 -10.58 15.91 11.53
N GLU A 37 -10.52 17.17 11.09
CA GLU A 37 -9.38 17.68 10.30
C GLU A 37 -8.07 17.51 11.06
N LYS A 38 -8.08 17.73 12.39
CA LYS A 38 -6.91 17.49 13.24
C LYS A 38 -6.50 16.01 13.23
N VAL A 39 -7.44 15.08 13.35
CA VAL A 39 -7.14 13.63 13.29
C VAL A 39 -6.51 13.27 11.96
N MET A 40 -7.01 13.80 10.86
CA MET A 40 -6.46 13.56 9.54
C MET A 40 -5.03 14.10 9.39
N ALA A 41 -4.80 15.33 9.86
CA ALA A 41 -3.49 15.97 9.86
C ALA A 41 -2.49 15.19 10.74
N ASP A 42 -2.88 14.83 11.95
CA ASP A 42 -2.06 14.05 12.88
C ASP A 42 -1.70 12.67 12.27
N THR A 43 -2.68 12.03 11.62
CA THR A 43 -2.45 10.73 10.96
C THR A 43 -1.46 10.85 9.81
N ALA A 44 -1.59 11.86 8.95
CA ALA A 44 -0.65 12.12 7.87
C ALA A 44 0.77 12.40 8.40
N ASN A 45 0.88 13.20 9.46
CA ASN A 45 2.15 13.50 10.12
C ASN A 45 2.80 12.26 10.74
N LEU A 46 2.01 11.36 11.32
CA LEU A 46 2.51 10.08 11.85
C LEU A 46 3.04 9.18 10.73
N VAL A 47 2.35 9.10 9.60
CA VAL A 47 2.85 8.36 8.42
C VAL A 47 4.18 8.94 7.95
N ARG A 48 4.27 10.28 7.81
CA ARG A 48 5.51 10.96 7.43
C ARG A 48 6.65 10.65 8.40
N THR A 49 6.39 10.73 9.69
CA THR A 49 7.39 10.48 10.74
C THR A 49 7.86 9.03 10.75
N LEU A 50 6.93 8.07 10.69
CA LEU A 50 7.25 6.64 10.79
C LEU A 50 7.99 6.09 9.57
N LEU A 51 7.72 6.64 8.39
CA LEU A 51 8.38 6.24 7.15
C LEU A 51 9.50 7.20 6.72
N ASN A 52 9.73 8.28 7.48
CA ASN A 52 10.65 9.35 7.11
C ASN A 52 10.37 9.85 5.66
N VAL A 53 9.10 10.16 5.39
CA VAL A 53 8.63 10.57 4.06
C VAL A 53 9.21 11.92 3.69
N PRO A 54 9.93 12.06 2.55
CA PRO A 54 10.46 13.35 2.09
C PRO A 54 9.35 14.37 1.80
N ASP A 55 9.70 15.67 1.80
CA ASP A 55 8.73 16.76 1.64
C ASP A 55 8.10 16.84 0.24
N ASP A 56 8.75 16.27 -0.76
CA ASP A 56 8.29 16.18 -2.15
C ASP A 56 7.31 15.01 -2.42
N TYR A 57 6.92 14.29 -1.36
CA TYR A 57 5.91 13.24 -1.42
C TYR A 57 4.62 13.67 -0.71
N ASP A 58 3.49 13.25 -1.25
CA ASP A 58 2.19 13.39 -0.61
C ASP A 58 1.72 12.11 0.07
N VAL A 59 1.03 12.26 1.20
CA VAL A 59 0.33 11.17 1.89
C VAL A 59 -1.15 11.29 1.63
N LEU A 60 -1.72 10.31 0.93
CA LEU A 60 -3.13 10.30 0.53
C LEU A 60 -3.89 9.17 1.23
N PHE A 61 -5.09 9.48 1.71
CA PHE A 61 -6.05 8.50 2.24
C PHE A 61 -7.18 8.34 1.24
N LEU A 62 -7.23 7.17 0.58
CA LEU A 62 -8.16 6.89 -0.50
C LEU A 62 -9.13 5.78 -0.10
N GLN A 63 -10.33 5.82 -0.68
CA GLN A 63 -11.34 4.78 -0.53
C GLN A 63 -11.02 3.55 -1.41
N GLY A 64 -11.63 2.40 -1.11
CA GLY A 64 -11.59 1.20 -1.93
C GLY A 64 -10.40 0.27 -1.67
N GLY A 65 -9.53 0.61 -0.71
CA GLY A 65 -8.40 -0.19 -0.29
C GLY A 65 -7.38 -0.53 -1.38
N ALA A 66 -6.51 -1.50 -1.10
CA ALA A 66 -5.43 -1.89 -2.00
C ALA A 66 -5.94 -2.47 -3.33
N SER A 67 -7.07 -3.15 -3.34
CA SER A 67 -7.63 -3.72 -4.57
C SER A 67 -8.00 -2.64 -5.59
N THR A 68 -8.48 -1.49 -5.11
CA THR A 68 -8.76 -0.33 -5.96
C THR A 68 -7.48 0.21 -6.61
N GLN A 69 -6.35 0.13 -5.94
CA GLN A 69 -5.06 0.56 -6.49
C GLN A 69 -4.59 -0.31 -7.65
N PHE A 70 -5.01 -1.57 -7.75
CA PHE A 70 -4.63 -2.44 -8.85
C PHE A 70 -5.09 -1.92 -10.21
N PHE A 71 -6.23 -1.20 -10.26
CA PHE A 71 -6.68 -0.55 -11.49
C PHE A 71 -6.39 0.95 -11.54
N GLN A 72 -6.37 1.66 -10.40
CA GLN A 72 -6.06 3.09 -10.39
C GLN A 72 -4.63 3.38 -10.85
N ILE A 73 -3.68 2.53 -10.48
CA ILE A 73 -2.28 2.68 -10.92
C ILE A 73 -2.17 2.59 -12.43
N PRO A 74 -2.59 1.51 -13.10
CA PRO A 74 -2.50 1.48 -14.57
C PRO A 74 -3.38 2.54 -15.25
N LEU A 75 -4.56 2.85 -14.72
CA LEU A 75 -5.42 3.91 -15.25
C LEU A 75 -4.69 5.27 -15.30
N ASN A 76 -3.89 5.59 -14.29
CA ASN A 76 -3.21 6.87 -14.18
C ASN A 76 -1.81 6.89 -14.83
N PHE A 77 -1.08 5.78 -14.76
CA PHE A 77 0.35 5.76 -15.08
C PHE A 77 0.72 4.91 -16.29
N LEU A 78 -0.10 3.93 -16.71
CA LEU A 78 0.20 3.09 -17.87
C LEU A 78 -0.15 3.85 -19.16
N ARG A 79 0.85 4.21 -19.93
CA ARG A 79 0.71 4.90 -21.22
C ARG A 79 0.94 3.98 -22.40
N SER A 80 1.97 3.12 -22.27
CA SER A 80 2.33 2.13 -23.29
C SER A 80 2.50 0.75 -22.70
N LYS A 81 3.50 0.57 -21.85
CA LYS A 81 3.80 -0.72 -21.21
C LYS A 81 4.34 -0.55 -19.80
N ALA A 82 4.07 -1.53 -18.95
CA ALA A 82 4.60 -1.59 -17.60
C ALA A 82 5.26 -2.93 -17.32
N ALA A 83 6.18 -2.95 -16.36
CA ALA A 83 6.84 -4.17 -15.89
C ALA A 83 6.28 -4.60 -14.54
N TYR A 84 6.09 -5.90 -14.36
CA TYR A 84 5.55 -6.48 -13.13
C TYR A 84 6.34 -7.71 -12.70
N THR A 85 6.40 -7.97 -11.39
CA THR A 85 6.75 -9.29 -10.86
C THR A 85 5.49 -10.08 -10.52
N ASP A 86 5.50 -11.39 -10.81
CA ASP A 86 4.44 -12.34 -10.43
C ASP A 86 4.97 -13.26 -9.32
N THR A 87 4.84 -12.78 -8.07
CA THR A 87 5.44 -13.41 -6.88
C THR A 87 4.43 -13.90 -5.86
N GLY A 88 3.15 -13.81 -6.14
CA GLY A 88 2.08 -14.25 -5.25
C GLY A 88 0.70 -13.87 -5.75
N THR A 89 -0.34 -14.27 -5.01
CA THR A 89 -1.74 -14.02 -5.39
C THR A 89 -2.03 -12.54 -5.63
N TRP A 90 -1.58 -11.65 -4.75
CA TRP A 90 -1.86 -10.22 -4.87
C TRP A 90 -1.05 -9.57 -6.00
N ALA A 91 0.22 -9.94 -6.14
CA ALA A 91 1.05 -9.54 -7.29
C ALA A 91 0.42 -9.97 -8.61
N ASN A 92 -0.09 -11.21 -8.69
CA ASN A 92 -0.77 -11.72 -9.88
C ASN A 92 -2.08 -10.98 -10.17
N ARG A 93 -2.89 -10.63 -9.14
CA ARG A 93 -4.11 -9.83 -9.34
C ARG A 93 -3.81 -8.45 -9.87
N ALA A 94 -2.84 -7.74 -9.29
CA ALA A 94 -2.42 -6.43 -9.79
C ALA A 94 -1.96 -6.48 -11.25
N LEU A 95 -1.19 -7.51 -11.60
CA LEU A 95 -0.73 -7.77 -12.96
C LEU A 95 -1.88 -8.06 -13.94
N ILE A 96 -2.87 -8.87 -13.54
CA ILE A 96 -4.03 -9.19 -14.38
C ILE A 96 -4.86 -7.94 -14.63
N GLU A 97 -5.09 -7.13 -13.59
CA GLU A 97 -5.83 -5.90 -13.70
C GLU A 97 -5.16 -4.91 -14.66
N ALA A 98 -3.84 -4.74 -14.53
CA ALA A 98 -3.07 -3.85 -15.40
C ALA A 98 -3.14 -4.21 -16.90
N LYS A 99 -3.30 -5.49 -17.24
CA LYS A 99 -3.46 -5.94 -18.63
C LYS A 99 -4.71 -5.39 -19.31
N GLY A 100 -5.70 -4.94 -18.55
CA GLY A 100 -6.88 -4.27 -19.09
C GLY A 100 -6.60 -2.86 -19.61
N TYR A 101 -5.44 -2.28 -19.29
CA TYR A 101 -5.08 -0.89 -19.58
C TYR A 101 -3.94 -0.73 -20.58
N GLY A 102 -3.11 -1.75 -20.78
CA GLY A 102 -1.99 -1.69 -21.70
C GLY A 102 -1.13 -2.95 -21.69
N GLU A 103 0.06 -2.85 -22.31
CA GLU A 103 1.00 -3.96 -22.35
C GLU A 103 1.64 -4.17 -20.98
N VAL A 104 1.69 -5.43 -20.54
CA VAL A 104 2.30 -5.81 -19.26
C VAL A 104 3.39 -6.85 -19.48
N ASN A 105 4.62 -6.48 -19.19
CA ASN A 105 5.79 -7.34 -19.21
C ASN A 105 6.01 -7.96 -17.83
N VAL A 106 5.99 -9.29 -17.74
CA VAL A 106 6.31 -10.02 -16.51
C VAL A 106 7.82 -10.29 -16.50
N VAL A 107 8.56 -9.47 -15.76
CA VAL A 107 10.04 -9.55 -15.73
C VAL A 107 10.56 -10.70 -14.87
N ALA A 108 9.77 -11.16 -13.89
CA ALA A 108 10.11 -12.29 -13.05
C ALA A 108 8.86 -12.94 -12.48
N SER A 109 8.86 -14.27 -12.38
CA SER A 109 7.77 -15.04 -11.78
C SER A 109 8.31 -16.23 -11.01
N SER A 110 7.72 -16.50 -9.83
CA SER A 110 7.94 -17.74 -9.08
C SER A 110 6.72 -18.67 -9.09
N LYS A 111 5.75 -18.41 -9.98
CA LYS A 111 4.50 -19.17 -10.09
C LYS A 111 4.70 -20.66 -10.32
N ALA A 112 5.65 -21.05 -11.17
CA ALA A 112 5.98 -22.45 -11.47
C ALA A 112 6.44 -23.22 -10.22
N SER A 113 6.98 -22.52 -9.22
CA SER A 113 7.39 -23.07 -7.92
C SER A 113 6.38 -22.73 -6.80
N ASN A 114 5.11 -22.53 -7.15
CA ASN A 114 4.04 -22.20 -6.21
C ASN A 114 4.40 -21.00 -5.32
N TYR A 115 5.07 -19.98 -5.87
CA TYR A 115 5.48 -18.75 -5.20
C TYR A 115 6.34 -18.96 -3.94
N SER A 116 7.09 -20.05 -3.87
CA SER A 116 7.88 -20.43 -2.69
C SER A 116 9.13 -19.58 -2.46
N TYR A 117 9.48 -18.70 -3.39
CA TYR A 117 10.64 -17.81 -3.30
C TYR A 117 10.40 -16.48 -4.01
N ILE A 118 11.24 -15.48 -3.71
CA ILE A 118 11.31 -14.23 -4.47
C ILE A 118 12.42 -14.32 -5.49
N PRO A 119 12.12 -14.16 -6.80
CA PRO A 119 13.14 -14.11 -7.85
C PRO A 119 14.11 -12.92 -7.60
N LYS A 120 15.39 -13.12 -7.91
CA LYS A 120 16.43 -12.09 -7.74
C LYS A 120 17.18 -11.77 -9.04
N ASP A 121 17.24 -12.73 -9.94
CA ASP A 121 18.04 -12.65 -11.15
C ASP A 121 17.20 -12.12 -12.33
N TYR A 122 16.75 -10.87 -12.22
CA TYR A 122 16.06 -10.16 -13.29
C TYR A 122 16.49 -8.68 -13.32
N GLN A 123 16.32 -8.08 -14.47
CA GLN A 123 16.56 -6.66 -14.68
C GLN A 123 15.24 -5.92 -14.91
N VAL A 124 15.16 -4.72 -14.38
CA VAL A 124 14.01 -3.82 -14.60
C VAL A 124 14.22 -3.12 -15.94
N PRO A 125 13.31 -3.27 -16.92
CA PRO A 125 13.41 -2.58 -18.20
C PRO A 125 13.37 -1.06 -18.01
N GLN A 126 14.15 -0.33 -18.82
CA GLN A 126 14.20 1.13 -18.78
C GLN A 126 13.23 1.80 -19.78
N ASP A 127 12.56 1.01 -20.60
CA ASP A 127 11.63 1.45 -21.65
C ASP A 127 10.17 1.16 -21.29
N VAL A 128 9.84 1.19 -20.00
CA VAL A 128 8.49 1.01 -19.44
C VAL A 128 8.06 2.24 -18.63
N ASP A 129 6.75 2.45 -18.54
CA ASP A 129 6.18 3.58 -17.81
C ASP A 129 6.42 3.46 -16.30
N TYR A 130 6.42 2.24 -15.77
CA TYR A 130 6.76 1.92 -14.38
C TYR A 130 7.05 0.43 -14.19
N PHE A 131 7.67 0.12 -13.07
CA PHE A 131 7.84 -1.24 -12.55
C PHE A 131 7.03 -1.40 -11.26
N HIS A 132 6.24 -2.47 -11.19
CA HIS A 132 5.40 -2.79 -10.03
C HIS A 132 5.82 -4.08 -9.35
N CYS A 133 5.89 -4.05 -8.02
CA CYS A 133 6.12 -5.24 -7.20
C CYS A 133 5.25 -5.24 -5.92
N THR A 134 5.11 -6.42 -5.31
CA THR A 134 4.46 -6.61 -4.01
C THR A 134 5.52 -7.00 -2.99
N SER A 135 5.72 -6.18 -1.97
CA SER A 135 6.82 -6.34 -1.01
C SER A 135 6.73 -7.60 -0.17
N ASN A 136 5.49 -7.97 0.23
CA ASN A 136 5.25 -9.12 1.09
C ASN A 136 4.03 -9.94 0.62
N ASN A 137 4.28 -11.18 0.24
CA ASN A 137 3.28 -12.12 -0.24
C ASN A 137 2.73 -12.95 0.93
N THR A 138 1.74 -12.44 1.62
CA THR A 138 1.22 -12.96 2.89
C THR A 138 0.80 -14.43 2.81
N ILE A 139 0.17 -14.84 1.70
CA ILE A 139 -0.36 -16.21 1.53
C ILE A 139 0.79 -17.23 1.43
N PHE A 140 1.89 -16.86 0.79
CA PHE A 140 3.03 -17.75 0.53
C PHE A 140 4.19 -17.55 1.52
N GLY A 141 4.10 -16.53 2.38
CA GLY A 141 5.13 -16.25 3.38
C GLY A 141 6.45 -15.73 2.80
N THR A 142 6.43 -15.20 1.58
CA THR A 142 7.63 -14.67 0.93
C THR A 142 7.66 -13.14 0.95
N GLN A 143 8.84 -12.55 1.14
CA GLN A 143 9.02 -11.11 1.29
C GLN A 143 10.26 -10.63 0.54
N ILE A 144 10.16 -9.50 -0.14
CA ILE A 144 11.29 -8.80 -0.75
C ILE A 144 12.17 -8.21 0.38
N LYS A 145 13.39 -8.68 0.49
CA LYS A 145 14.38 -8.18 1.47
C LYS A 145 15.18 -7.01 0.91
N THR A 146 15.47 -7.06 -0.39
CA THR A 146 16.20 -6.02 -1.11
C THR A 146 15.45 -5.74 -2.40
N PHE A 147 15.03 -4.50 -2.59
CA PHE A 147 14.38 -4.07 -3.82
C PHE A 147 15.41 -4.01 -4.96
N PRO A 148 14.99 -4.30 -6.20
CA PRO A 148 15.88 -4.22 -7.35
C PRO A 148 16.30 -2.77 -7.61
N ASP A 149 17.43 -2.62 -8.28
CA ASP A 149 17.79 -1.35 -8.88
C ASP A 149 16.89 -1.11 -10.11
N CYS A 150 16.11 -0.05 -10.07
CA CYS A 150 15.17 0.32 -11.12
C CYS A 150 15.76 1.37 -12.09
N GLY A 151 16.96 1.88 -11.84
CA GLY A 151 17.55 2.95 -12.64
C GLY A 151 16.61 4.16 -12.70
N ASN A 152 16.19 4.56 -13.90
CA ASN A 152 15.23 5.66 -14.10
C ASN A 152 13.76 5.20 -14.15
N THR A 153 13.49 3.91 -14.09
CA THR A 153 12.11 3.39 -14.13
C THR A 153 11.40 3.63 -12.81
N PRO A 154 10.25 4.32 -12.80
CA PRO A 154 9.46 4.54 -11.58
C PRO A 154 9.10 3.23 -10.88
N LEU A 155 9.45 3.09 -9.60
CA LEU A 155 9.10 1.93 -8.78
C LEU A 155 7.79 2.17 -8.04
N ILE A 156 6.82 1.30 -8.27
CA ILE A 156 5.53 1.27 -7.56
C ILE A 156 5.46 -0.01 -6.72
N CYS A 157 5.09 0.11 -5.45
CA CYS A 157 5.10 -1.02 -4.53
C CYS A 157 3.83 -1.16 -3.71
N ASP A 158 3.25 -2.36 -3.73
CA ASP A 158 2.24 -2.79 -2.76
C ASP A 158 2.93 -3.20 -1.46
N MET A 159 2.75 -2.40 -0.40
CA MET A 159 3.23 -2.71 0.95
C MET A 159 2.10 -3.00 1.93
N SER A 160 0.93 -3.42 1.45
CA SER A 160 -0.28 -3.59 2.28
C SER A 160 -0.07 -4.43 3.53
N SER A 161 0.79 -5.45 3.49
CA SER A 161 0.95 -6.36 4.62
C SER A 161 2.20 -6.14 5.46
N ASP A 162 3.13 -5.30 5.02
CA ASP A 162 4.40 -5.08 5.73
C ASP A 162 4.82 -3.61 5.89
N ILE A 163 4.00 -2.67 5.47
CA ILE A 163 4.23 -1.24 5.76
C ILE A 163 4.37 -1.03 7.28
N PHE A 164 5.30 -0.17 7.71
CA PHE A 164 5.68 0.08 9.11
C PHE A 164 6.31 -1.12 9.85
N SER A 165 6.52 -2.26 9.22
CA SER A 165 7.14 -3.41 9.88
C SER A 165 8.67 -3.30 9.98
N LYS A 166 9.25 -2.46 9.15
CA LYS A 166 10.69 -2.19 9.06
C LYS A 166 10.93 -0.81 8.44
N PRO A 167 12.10 -0.21 8.66
CA PRO A 167 12.49 1.00 7.93
C PRO A 167 12.49 0.78 6.42
N VAL A 168 12.01 1.77 5.68
CA VAL A 168 11.98 1.79 4.21
C VAL A 168 12.53 3.14 3.76
N ASP A 169 13.42 3.11 2.79
CA ASP A 169 13.89 4.32 2.12
C ASP A 169 12.84 4.71 1.05
N VAL A 170 11.95 5.63 1.43
CA VAL A 170 10.82 6.07 0.58
C VAL A 170 11.31 6.71 -0.72
N SER A 171 12.48 7.34 -0.72
CA SER A 171 13.04 8.01 -1.90
C SER A 171 13.30 7.09 -3.10
N LYS A 172 13.35 5.78 -2.86
CA LYS A 172 13.50 4.76 -3.93
C LYS A 172 12.21 4.44 -4.68
N PHE A 173 11.08 4.94 -4.20
CA PHE A 173 9.76 4.60 -4.74
C PHE A 173 9.11 5.84 -5.32
N SER A 174 8.55 5.71 -6.50
CA SER A 174 7.68 6.76 -7.05
C SER A 174 6.28 6.72 -6.44
N LEU A 175 5.84 5.53 -5.98
CA LEU A 175 4.59 5.34 -5.28
C LEU A 175 4.63 4.10 -4.37
N ILE A 176 4.19 4.27 -3.14
CA ILE A 176 3.89 3.17 -2.23
C ILE A 176 2.40 3.21 -1.93
N TYR A 177 1.73 2.07 -1.98
CA TYR A 177 0.36 1.97 -1.49
C TYR A 177 0.20 0.80 -0.51
N ALA A 178 -0.79 0.92 0.36
CA ALA A 178 -1.07 -0.09 1.36
C ALA A 178 -2.54 -0.09 1.78
N GLY A 179 -3.12 -1.27 1.88
CA GLY A 179 -4.41 -1.45 2.55
C GLY A 179 -4.27 -1.25 4.05
N ALA A 180 -5.01 -0.28 4.61
CA ALA A 180 -4.86 0.13 6.01
C ALA A 180 -5.23 -0.96 7.02
N GLN A 181 -6.16 -1.85 6.69
CA GLN A 181 -6.72 -2.87 7.57
C GLN A 181 -5.78 -4.00 7.99
N LYS A 182 -4.51 -3.96 7.58
CA LYS A 182 -3.50 -4.96 7.96
C LYS A 182 -2.58 -4.41 9.05
N ASN A 183 -1.44 -3.85 8.67
CA ASN A 183 -0.44 -3.42 9.64
C ASN A 183 -0.60 -1.95 10.07
N MET A 184 -1.37 -1.14 9.35
CA MET A 184 -1.58 0.26 9.69
C MET A 184 -2.70 0.48 10.70
N GLY A 185 -3.77 -0.30 10.63
CA GLY A 185 -4.99 -0.02 11.38
C GLY A 185 -5.82 -1.26 11.68
N PRO A 186 -6.97 -1.10 12.33
CA PRO A 186 -7.86 -2.19 12.69
C PRO A 186 -8.38 -2.90 11.44
N ALA A 187 -8.75 -4.17 11.61
CA ALA A 187 -9.43 -4.93 10.59
C ALA A 187 -10.73 -4.23 10.18
N ARG A 188 -11.11 -4.37 8.90
CA ARG A 188 -12.37 -3.90 8.39
C ARG A 188 -12.47 -2.49 7.81
N SER A 189 -11.42 -1.98 7.32
CA SER A 189 -11.47 -0.79 6.48
C SER A 189 -11.83 -1.08 5.02
N GLU A 190 -12.06 -2.34 4.67
CA GLU A 190 -12.44 -2.75 3.33
C GLU A 190 -13.50 -3.83 3.33
N GLU A 191 -14.46 -3.67 2.43
CA GLU A 191 -15.38 -4.73 2.06
C GLU A 191 -14.78 -5.52 0.89
N HIS A 192 -14.70 -6.84 1.07
CA HIS A 192 -14.45 -7.76 -0.02
C HIS A 192 -15.78 -8.20 -0.58
N THR A 193 -16.15 -7.66 -1.68
CA THR A 193 -17.23 -8.19 -2.52
C THR A 193 -16.64 -9.08 -3.60
#